data_57f501e1f2799b1fee40eb5587fa96e6
#
_entry.id   57f501e1f2799b1fee40eb5587fa96e6
#
_cell.length_a   1.000
_cell.length_b   1.000
_cell.length_c   1.000
_cell.angle_alpha   90.00
_cell.angle_beta   90.00
_cell.angle_gamma   90.00
#
_symmetry.space_group_name_H-M   'P 1'
#
loop_
_entity.id
_entity.type
_entity.pdbx_description
1 polymer ?
#
loop_
_entity_poly.entity_id
_entity_poly.type
_entity_poly.pdbx_seq_one_letter_code
_entity_poly.pdbx_strand_id
1 'polypeptide(L)'
;TKKMINVQYEQDAAHGWLIVDASDVASVGLTAEDFSAFSYASQIDGKTVFAIEEDCDASIFTTASRRKGIEYNVRETHSQWSDVRSWPSIEREKPSIIDQILADFA
;
A
#
# COMPACT_ATOMS: atom_id res chain seq x y z
N THR A 1 -18.83 15.47 5.03
CA THR A 1 -18.34 14.40 5.92
C THR A 1 -16.95 13.97 5.48
N LYS A 2 -15.98 14.03 6.36
CA LYS A 2 -14.63 13.57 6.06
C LYS A 2 -14.60 12.05 5.99
N LYS A 3 -13.96 11.50 4.96
CA LYS A 3 -13.69 10.08 4.87
C LYS A 3 -12.60 9.70 5.86
N MET A 4 -12.79 8.60 6.56
CA MET A 4 -11.82 8.03 7.49
C MET A 4 -11.35 6.69 6.96
N ILE A 5 -10.02 6.51 6.85
CA ILE A 5 -9.41 5.26 6.41
C ILE A 5 -8.83 4.57 7.64
N ASN A 6 -9.02 3.26 7.74
CA ASN A 6 -8.39 2.46 8.78
C ASN A 6 -7.10 1.84 8.25
N VAL A 7 -6.00 2.13 8.92
CA VAL A 7 -4.67 1.69 8.53
C VAL A 7 -4.07 0.90 9.69
N GLN A 8 -3.43 -0.21 9.38
CA GLN A 8 -2.66 -0.96 10.36
C GLN A 8 -1.18 -0.67 10.14
N TYR A 9 -0.48 -0.25 11.19
CA TYR A 9 0.97 -0.11 11.13
C TYR A 9 1.60 -1.33 11.80
N GLU A 10 2.07 -2.26 11.00
CA GLU A 10 2.71 -3.48 11.48
C GLU A 10 4.21 -3.30 11.51
N GLN A 11 4.83 -3.67 12.64
CA GLN A 11 6.26 -3.54 12.85
C GLN A 11 6.85 -4.87 13.32
N ASP A 12 8.07 -5.13 12.89
CA ASP A 12 8.91 -6.13 13.54
C ASP A 12 10.24 -5.48 13.93
N ALA A 13 11.23 -6.26 14.34
CA ALA A 13 12.50 -5.73 14.86
C ALA A 13 13.26 -4.84 13.86
N ALA A 14 13.05 -5.03 12.56
CA ALA A 14 13.84 -4.37 11.51
C ALA A 14 13.04 -3.43 10.62
N HIS A 15 11.76 -3.65 10.41
CA HIS A 15 10.95 -2.92 9.44
C HIS A 15 9.54 -2.63 9.94
N GLY A 16 8.88 -1.71 9.24
CA GLY A 16 7.48 -1.38 9.47
C GLY A 16 6.75 -1.19 8.15
N TRP A 17 5.44 -1.44 8.15
CA TRP A 17 4.59 -1.31 6.97
C TRP A 17 3.25 -0.73 7.36
N LEU A 18 2.74 0.20 6.52
CA LEU A 18 1.34 0.60 6.58
C LEU A 18 0.53 -0.38 5.75
N ILE A 19 -0.39 -1.09 6.40
CA ILE A 19 -1.25 -2.07 5.73
C ILE A 19 -2.57 -1.39 5.43
N VAL A 20 -2.86 -1.23 4.14
CA VAL A 20 -4.00 -0.44 3.64
C VAL A 20 -4.66 -1.19 2.49
N ASP A 21 -5.99 -1.23 2.47
CA ASP A 21 -6.71 -1.77 1.32
C ASP A 21 -6.35 -0.98 0.05
N ALA A 22 -6.19 -1.69 -1.06
CA ALA A 22 -5.89 -1.05 -2.35
C ALA A 22 -6.97 -0.05 -2.74
N SER A 23 -8.24 -0.30 -2.37
CA SER A 23 -9.34 0.64 -2.62
C SER A 23 -9.15 1.96 -1.87
N ASP A 24 -8.61 1.91 -0.65
CA ASP A 24 -8.32 3.12 0.12
C ASP A 24 -7.13 3.88 -0.46
N VAL A 25 -6.12 3.16 -0.95
CA VAL A 25 -5.00 3.77 -1.69
C VAL A 25 -5.52 4.49 -2.94
N ALA A 26 -6.42 3.86 -3.68
CA ALA A 26 -7.05 4.48 -4.85
C ALA A 26 -7.84 5.74 -4.47
N SER A 27 -8.49 5.75 -3.31
CA SER A 27 -9.29 6.88 -2.87
C SER A 27 -8.44 8.13 -2.57
N VAL A 28 -7.16 7.98 -2.32
CA VAL A 28 -6.24 9.12 -2.16
C VAL A 28 -5.49 9.44 -3.46
N GLY A 29 -5.87 8.81 -4.57
CA GLY A 29 -5.32 9.10 -5.89
C GLY A 29 -4.06 8.35 -6.24
N LEU A 30 -3.76 7.27 -5.53
CA LEU A 30 -2.54 6.49 -5.74
C LEU A 30 -2.86 5.10 -6.29
N THR A 31 -1.86 4.51 -6.94
CA THR A 31 -1.89 3.13 -7.41
C THR A 31 -0.61 2.41 -7.00
N ALA A 32 -0.50 1.12 -7.30
CA ALA A 32 0.72 0.36 -7.04
C ALA A 32 1.95 0.98 -7.69
N GLU A 33 1.78 1.68 -8.82
CA GLU A 33 2.89 2.30 -9.55
C GLU A 33 3.57 3.43 -8.77
N ASP A 34 2.88 3.99 -7.78
CA ASP A 34 3.43 5.10 -6.97
C ASP A 34 4.41 4.60 -5.90
N PHE A 35 4.49 3.30 -5.69
CA PHE A 35 5.31 2.71 -4.62
C PHE A 35 6.50 1.94 -5.17
N SER A 36 7.54 1.83 -4.35
CA SER A 36 8.75 1.11 -4.70
C SER A 36 8.56 -0.41 -4.59
N ALA A 37 9.55 -1.16 -5.10
CA ALA A 37 9.58 -2.61 -4.98
C ALA A 37 9.77 -3.10 -3.54
N PHE A 38 10.04 -2.21 -2.59
CA PHE A 38 10.17 -2.56 -1.18
C PHE A 38 8.84 -2.74 -0.48
N SER A 39 7.74 -2.31 -1.10
CA SER A 39 6.40 -2.56 -0.59
C SER A 39 5.87 -3.89 -1.12
N TYR A 40 4.85 -4.43 -0.43
CA TYR A 40 4.28 -5.75 -0.72
C TYR A 40 2.79 -5.62 -0.97
N ALA A 41 2.21 -6.65 -1.57
CA ALA A 41 0.77 -6.75 -1.77
C ALA A 41 0.32 -8.20 -1.58
N SER A 42 -0.88 -8.36 -1.05
CA SER A 42 -1.46 -9.68 -0.86
C SER A 42 -2.96 -9.64 -1.10
N GLN A 43 -3.56 -10.81 -1.26
CA GLN A 43 -5.01 -10.96 -1.32
C GLN A 43 -5.49 -11.46 0.03
N ILE A 44 -6.34 -10.70 0.70
CA ILE A 44 -6.91 -11.06 1.99
C ILE A 44 -8.42 -10.94 1.88
N ASP A 45 -9.13 -12.04 2.10
CA ASP A 45 -10.60 -12.12 2.01
C ASP A 45 -11.12 -11.57 0.67
N GLY A 46 -10.44 -11.90 -0.42
CA GLY A 46 -10.82 -11.49 -1.76
C GLY A 46 -10.50 -10.04 -2.11
N LYS A 47 -9.78 -9.34 -1.24
CA LYS A 47 -9.39 -7.94 -1.46
C LYS A 47 -7.88 -7.83 -1.61
N THR A 48 -7.45 -6.93 -2.48
CA THR A 48 -6.04 -6.56 -2.59
C THR A 48 -5.68 -5.61 -1.45
N VAL A 49 -4.63 -5.95 -0.71
CA VAL A 49 -4.14 -5.17 0.42
C VAL A 49 -2.67 -4.87 0.19
N PHE A 50 -2.27 -3.62 0.38
CA PHE A 50 -0.88 -3.20 0.25
C PHE A 50 -0.23 -3.08 1.62
N ALA A 51 1.01 -3.55 1.72
CA ALA A 51 1.89 -3.26 2.84
C ALA A 51 2.94 -2.25 2.38
N ILE A 52 2.74 -1.00 2.74
CA ILE A 52 3.52 0.14 2.27
C ILE A 52 4.70 0.33 3.20
N GLU A 53 5.91 0.16 2.67
CA GLU A 53 7.14 0.14 3.46
C GLU A 53 7.42 1.51 4.09
N GLU A 54 7.76 1.50 5.38
CA GLU A 54 7.90 2.70 6.22
C GLU A 54 8.92 3.70 5.67
N ASP A 55 10.14 3.24 5.39
CA ASP A 55 11.25 4.14 5.08
C ASP A 55 11.17 4.71 3.67
N CYS A 56 10.64 3.94 2.71
CA CYS A 56 10.64 4.33 1.31
C CYS A 56 9.33 4.93 0.83
N ASP A 57 8.20 4.40 1.30
CA ASP A 57 6.91 4.62 0.65
C ASP A 57 5.81 5.23 1.53
N ALA A 58 5.90 5.10 2.85
CA ALA A 58 4.81 5.53 3.74
C ALA A 58 4.48 7.01 3.58
N SER A 59 5.48 7.87 3.38
CA SER A 59 5.28 9.30 3.20
C SER A 59 4.50 9.64 1.93
N ILE A 60 4.55 8.79 0.91
CA ILE A 60 3.77 8.96 -0.32
C ILE A 60 2.28 8.87 0.02
N PHE A 61 1.91 7.84 0.78
CA PHE A 61 0.51 7.65 1.20
C PHE A 61 0.04 8.76 2.14
N THR A 62 0.83 9.10 3.16
CA THR A 62 0.42 10.11 4.14
C THR A 62 0.32 11.50 3.51
N THR A 63 1.22 11.83 2.59
CA THR A 63 1.17 13.11 1.86
C THR A 63 -0.06 13.18 0.97
N ALA A 64 -0.38 12.11 0.22
CA ALA A 64 -1.54 12.07 -0.65
C ALA A 64 -2.84 12.18 0.16
N SER A 65 -2.91 11.48 1.30
CA SER A 65 -4.07 11.55 2.21
C SER A 65 -4.31 12.97 2.69
N ARG A 66 -3.24 13.65 3.11
CA ARG A 66 -3.32 15.04 3.59
C ARG A 66 -3.80 15.98 2.49
N ARG A 67 -3.27 15.83 1.28
CA ARG A 67 -3.67 16.67 0.14
C ARG A 67 -5.13 16.52 -0.22
N LYS A 68 -5.69 15.32 -0.03
CA LYS A 68 -7.11 15.05 -0.27
C LYS A 68 -8.00 15.39 0.91
N GLY A 69 -7.43 15.82 2.04
CA GLY A 69 -8.19 16.06 3.26
C GLY A 69 -8.80 14.81 3.87
N ILE A 70 -8.21 13.65 3.58
CA ILE A 70 -8.67 12.36 4.08
C ILE A 70 -7.88 12.02 5.35
N GLU A 71 -8.60 11.73 6.42
CA GLU A 71 -8.01 11.33 7.70
C GLU A 71 -7.89 9.81 7.77
N TYR A 72 -6.94 9.33 8.56
CA TYR A 72 -6.81 7.90 8.80
C TYR A 72 -6.55 7.60 10.27
N ASN A 73 -7.11 6.47 10.71
CA ASN A 73 -6.84 5.90 12.03
C ASN A 73 -5.74 4.87 11.89
N VAL A 74 -4.75 4.92 12.78
CA VAL A 74 -3.65 3.96 12.77
C VAL A 74 -3.79 3.02 13.97
N ARG A 75 -3.78 1.72 13.70
CA ARG A 75 -3.68 0.68 14.71
C ARG A 75 -2.30 0.05 14.61
N GLU A 76 -1.53 0.15 15.68
CA GLU A 76 -0.18 -0.42 15.71
C GLU A 76 -0.20 -1.88 16.12
N THR A 77 0.61 -2.69 15.45
CA THR A 77 0.83 -4.10 15.79
C THR A 77 2.33 -4.38 15.77
N HIS A 78 2.76 -5.31 16.61
CA HIS A 78 4.16 -5.70 16.72
C HIS A 78 4.27 -7.22 16.64
N SER A 79 5.32 -7.69 15.97
CA SER A 79 5.68 -9.11 15.96
C SER A 79 7.20 -9.23 15.92
N GLN A 80 7.73 -10.41 16.24
CA GLN A 80 9.17 -10.65 16.13
C GLN A 80 9.60 -10.71 14.68
N TRP A 81 8.77 -11.29 13.82
CA TRP A 81 8.98 -11.42 12.40
C TRP A 81 7.63 -11.34 11.69
N SER A 82 7.43 -10.28 10.93
CA SER A 82 6.11 -10.03 10.31
C SER A 82 5.85 -10.99 9.14
N ASP A 83 4.62 -11.47 9.04
CA ASP A 83 4.17 -12.28 7.90
C ASP A 83 4.22 -11.50 6.58
N VAL A 84 4.21 -10.17 6.63
CA VAL A 84 4.35 -9.31 5.44
C VAL A 84 5.60 -9.67 4.63
N ARG A 85 6.65 -10.11 5.29
CA ARG A 85 7.91 -10.48 4.63
C ARG A 85 7.75 -11.63 3.64
N SER A 86 6.69 -12.44 3.80
CA SER A 86 6.39 -13.54 2.87
C SER A 86 5.41 -13.15 1.77
N TRP A 87 4.87 -11.93 1.82
CA TRP A 87 3.95 -11.47 0.79
C TRP A 87 4.66 -11.24 -0.54
N PRO A 88 3.95 -11.37 -1.67
CA PRO A 88 4.50 -10.96 -2.96
C PRO A 88 4.85 -9.48 -2.99
N SER A 89 5.87 -9.13 -3.77
CA SER A 89 6.21 -7.73 -4.00
C SER A 89 5.04 -7.00 -4.67
N ILE A 90 4.82 -5.73 -4.32
CA ILE A 90 3.83 -4.87 -4.95
C ILE A 90 4.05 -4.72 -6.46
N GLU A 91 5.26 -5.01 -6.94
CA GLU A 91 5.57 -4.99 -8.38
C GLU A 91 4.62 -5.88 -9.19
N ARG A 92 4.09 -6.95 -8.58
CA ARG A 92 3.14 -7.85 -9.25
C ARG A 92 1.79 -7.19 -9.52
N GLU A 93 1.47 -6.11 -8.83
CA GLU A 93 0.24 -5.34 -9.02
C GLU A 93 0.39 -4.23 -10.06
N LYS A 94 1.61 -4.02 -10.57
CA LYS A 94 1.87 -3.01 -11.60
C LYS A 94 1.64 -3.60 -12.99
N PRO A 95 1.17 -2.78 -13.97
CA PRO A 95 1.04 -3.25 -15.34
C PRO A 95 2.39 -3.73 -15.88
N SER A 96 2.38 -4.87 -16.58
CA SER A 96 3.56 -5.35 -17.27
C SER A 96 3.90 -4.43 -18.45
N ILE A 97 5.13 -4.56 -18.98
CA ILE A 97 5.52 -3.81 -20.18
C ILE A 97 4.59 -4.14 -21.36
N ILE A 98 4.17 -5.41 -21.48
CA ILE A 98 3.24 -5.84 -22.53
C ILE A 98 1.89 -5.16 -22.35
N ASP A 99 1.36 -5.10 -21.11
CA ASP A 99 0.09 -4.43 -20.83
C ASP A 99 0.16 -2.95 -21.18
N GLN A 100 1.27 -2.30 -20.89
CA GLN A 100 1.48 -0.88 -21.21
C GLN A 100 1.52 -0.66 -22.73
N ILE A 101 2.20 -1.54 -23.47
CA ILE A 101 2.27 -1.46 -24.93
C ILE A 101 0.87 -1.64 -25.53
N LEU A 102 0.10 -2.64 -25.05
CA LEU A 102 -1.24 -2.88 -25.56
C LEU A 102 -2.19 -1.72 -25.27
N ALA A 103 -2.03 -1.07 -24.11
CA ALA A 103 -2.84 0.11 -23.76
C ALA A 103 -2.58 1.28 -24.71
N ASP A 104 -1.34 1.45 -25.19
CA ASP A 104 -0.99 2.52 -26.12
C ASP A 104 -1.58 2.32 -27.53
N PHE A 105 -1.99 1.09 -27.85
CA PHE A 105 -2.64 0.78 -29.14
C PHE A 105 -4.17 0.78 -29.06
N ALA A 106 -4.73 1.01 -27.90
CA ALA A 106 -6.19 0.98 -27.70
C ALA A 106 -6.88 2.28 -28.15
#